data_a702a49e762beda0455a569ac8ab5a30
#
_entry.id   a702a49e762beda0455a569ac8ab5a30
#
_cell.length_a   1.000
_cell.length_b   1.000
_cell.length_c   1.000
_cell.angle_alpha   90.00
_cell.angle_beta   90.00
_cell.angle_gamma   90.00
#
_symmetry.space_group_name_H-M   'P 1'
#
loop_
_entity.id
_entity.type
_entity.pdbx_description
1 polymer ?
#
loop_
_entity_poly.entity_id
_entity_poly.type
_entity_poly.pdbx_seq_one_letter_code
_entity_poly.pdbx_strand_id
1 'polypeptide(L)'
;MVKERLSSGRVRRDLRRAGRIAGFVAMTGAMLPAFLVHERLARGQEKDRARERWVGAWSTGLLRLFGIRVLTRGPMPSPGRGHLVVANHRSSADILVLLRAFGGHMVSRADLARWPLVGVAARAVGTVFVDRSDAVSGANAVRAIRDRLAGGRTVIVFPEGTTFPDDTVRPFHAGAFVAALRSGSDILPVGLAYGAGSGAAFVDESFPAHLARMAAANPSDLVMSVGEPIEVTGRSRAAQLRDRAHAEVQRLVQEGRRMVDGGS
;
A
#
# COMPACT_ATOMS: atom_id res chain seq x y z
N MET A 1 40.59 16.43 -5.04
CA MET A 1 39.88 15.82 -3.89
C MET A 1 38.34 16.04 -3.92
N VAL A 2 37.80 17.27 -3.99
CA VAL A 2 36.33 17.49 -3.99
C VAL A 2 35.65 16.96 -5.24
N LYS A 3 36.22 17.17 -6.45
CA LYS A 3 35.66 16.63 -7.73
C LYS A 3 35.62 15.09 -7.79
N GLU A 4 36.64 14.41 -7.21
CA GLU A 4 36.66 12.92 -7.18
C GLU A 4 35.63 12.32 -6.22
N ARG A 5 35.40 12.96 -5.05
CA ARG A 5 34.35 12.54 -4.12
C ARG A 5 32.93 12.72 -4.71
N LEU A 6 32.71 13.81 -5.47
CA LEU A 6 31.45 14.06 -6.17
C LEU A 6 31.21 13.05 -7.31
N SER A 7 32.30 12.66 -8.01
CA SER A 7 32.27 11.63 -9.06
C SER A 7 31.93 10.25 -8.48
N SER A 8 32.61 9.83 -7.40
CA SER A 8 32.36 8.52 -6.77
C SER A 8 30.97 8.40 -6.17
N GLY A 9 30.42 9.45 -5.60
CA GLY A 9 29.04 9.48 -5.07
C GLY A 9 27.98 9.34 -6.17
N ARG A 10 28.22 9.97 -7.32
CA ARG A 10 27.33 9.87 -8.49
C ARG A 10 27.34 8.45 -9.07
N VAL A 11 28.52 7.87 -9.27
CA VAL A 11 28.67 6.50 -9.78
C VAL A 11 27.99 5.50 -8.87
N ARG A 12 28.17 5.58 -7.54
CA ARG A 12 27.51 4.69 -6.58
C ARG A 12 25.99 4.81 -6.63
N ARG A 13 25.44 6.03 -6.78
CA ARG A 13 24.01 6.27 -6.92
C ARG A 13 23.45 5.65 -8.19
N ASP A 14 24.16 5.81 -9.32
CA ASP A 14 23.71 5.29 -10.62
C ASP A 14 23.80 3.77 -10.69
N LEU A 15 24.83 3.15 -10.12
CA LEU A 15 24.95 1.70 -9.98
C LEU A 15 23.80 1.13 -9.09
N ARG A 16 23.50 1.78 -7.95
CA ARG A 16 22.40 1.39 -7.08
C ARG A 16 21.06 1.47 -7.82
N ARG A 17 20.82 2.56 -8.55
CA ARG A 17 19.62 2.75 -9.37
C ARG A 17 19.47 1.64 -10.39
N ALA A 18 20.50 1.37 -11.18
CA ALA A 18 20.50 0.33 -12.20
C ALA A 18 20.26 -1.07 -11.59
N GLY A 19 20.97 -1.41 -10.52
CA GLY A 19 20.83 -2.69 -9.83
C GLY A 19 19.42 -2.89 -9.24
N ARG A 20 18.83 -1.86 -8.64
CA ARG A 20 17.47 -1.95 -8.07
C ARG A 20 16.39 -2.04 -9.14
N ILE A 21 16.52 -1.32 -10.26
CA ILE A 21 15.59 -1.44 -11.39
C ILE A 21 15.69 -2.83 -12.02
N ALA A 22 16.91 -3.31 -12.27
CA ALA A 22 17.12 -4.67 -12.79
C ALA A 22 16.56 -5.73 -11.83
N GLY A 23 16.80 -5.59 -10.52
CA GLY A 23 16.24 -6.47 -9.49
C GLY A 23 14.71 -6.46 -9.43
N PHE A 24 14.09 -5.27 -9.56
CA PHE A 24 12.63 -5.14 -9.65
C PHE A 24 12.06 -5.92 -10.85
N VAL A 25 12.66 -5.73 -12.03
CA VAL A 25 12.22 -6.38 -13.27
C VAL A 25 12.43 -7.89 -13.16
N ALA A 26 13.61 -8.33 -12.74
CA ALA A 26 13.95 -9.75 -12.61
C ALA A 26 13.07 -10.47 -11.59
N MET A 27 12.90 -9.89 -10.40
CA MET A 27 12.07 -10.46 -9.33
C MET A 27 10.60 -10.55 -9.77
N THR A 28 10.03 -9.47 -10.30
CA THR A 28 8.64 -9.47 -10.73
C THR A 28 8.42 -10.38 -11.94
N GLY A 29 9.37 -10.37 -12.89
CA GLY A 29 9.33 -11.21 -14.09
C GLY A 29 9.44 -12.70 -13.79
N ALA A 30 10.16 -13.10 -12.74
CA ALA A 30 10.25 -14.48 -12.29
C ALA A 30 9.06 -14.91 -11.42
N MET A 31 8.69 -14.07 -10.46
CA MET A 31 7.66 -14.42 -9.48
C MET A 31 6.24 -14.40 -10.06
N LEU A 32 5.93 -13.48 -10.98
CA LEU A 32 4.58 -13.38 -11.55
C LEU A 32 4.17 -14.62 -12.35
N PRO A 33 4.96 -15.17 -13.28
CA PRO A 33 4.62 -16.42 -13.96
C PRO A 33 4.51 -17.60 -12.99
N ALA A 34 5.44 -17.73 -12.04
CA ALA A 34 5.41 -18.78 -11.03
C ALA A 34 4.15 -18.71 -10.17
N PHE A 35 3.74 -17.50 -9.76
CA PHE A 35 2.49 -17.27 -9.05
C PHE A 35 1.28 -17.69 -9.90
N LEU A 36 1.22 -17.27 -11.18
CA LEU A 36 0.09 -17.59 -12.07
C LEU A 36 -0.07 -19.11 -12.30
N VAL A 37 1.05 -19.83 -12.39
CA VAL A 37 1.04 -21.30 -12.48
C VAL A 37 0.52 -21.90 -11.17
N HIS A 38 1.05 -21.46 -10.03
CA HIS A 38 0.60 -21.95 -8.71
C HIS A 38 -0.90 -21.65 -8.49
N GLU A 39 -1.35 -20.44 -8.81
CA GLU A 39 -2.76 -20.03 -8.67
C GLU A 39 -3.71 -20.90 -9.51
N ARG A 40 -3.28 -21.30 -10.73
CA ARG A 40 -4.07 -22.20 -11.59
C ARG A 40 -4.18 -23.62 -11.03
N LEU A 41 -3.15 -24.09 -10.34
CA LEU A 41 -3.11 -25.43 -9.74
C LEU A 41 -3.80 -25.48 -8.38
N ALA A 42 -3.78 -24.37 -7.64
CA ALA A 42 -4.41 -24.25 -6.32
C ALA A 42 -5.94 -24.21 -6.42
N ARG A 43 -6.65 -24.80 -5.44
CA ARG A 43 -8.11 -24.85 -5.35
C ARG A 43 -8.60 -24.37 -3.99
N GLY A 44 -9.83 -23.85 -3.98
CA GLY A 44 -10.48 -23.41 -2.73
C GLY A 44 -9.63 -22.44 -1.92
N GLN A 45 -9.53 -22.66 -0.62
CA GLN A 45 -8.77 -21.81 0.31
C GLN A 45 -7.27 -21.76 0.02
N GLU A 46 -6.71 -22.80 -0.63
CA GLU A 46 -5.28 -22.81 -0.99
C GLU A 46 -4.94 -21.71 -2.01
N LYS A 47 -5.89 -21.36 -2.87
CA LYS A 47 -5.73 -20.26 -3.84
C LYS A 47 -5.50 -18.92 -3.13
N ASP A 48 -6.25 -18.62 -2.09
CA ASP A 48 -6.11 -17.38 -1.31
C ASP A 48 -4.80 -17.39 -0.51
N ARG A 49 -4.47 -18.50 0.15
CA ARG A 49 -3.20 -18.67 0.87
C ARG A 49 -1.99 -18.55 -0.05
N ALA A 50 -2.06 -19.12 -1.25
CA ALA A 50 -1.00 -19.00 -2.25
C ALA A 50 -0.80 -17.54 -2.63
N ARG A 51 -1.88 -16.81 -2.95
CA ARG A 51 -1.82 -15.39 -3.27
C ARG A 51 -1.18 -14.58 -2.15
N GLU A 52 -1.60 -14.74 -0.91
CA GLU A 52 -1.05 -14.03 0.24
C GLU A 52 0.43 -14.30 0.43
N ARG A 53 0.87 -15.56 0.32
CA ARG A 53 2.28 -15.96 0.40
C ARG A 53 3.13 -15.31 -0.70
N TRP A 54 2.67 -15.37 -1.95
CA TRP A 54 3.41 -14.79 -3.09
C TRP A 54 3.48 -13.27 -3.02
N VAL A 55 2.36 -12.60 -2.71
CA VAL A 55 2.30 -11.15 -2.55
C VAL A 55 3.16 -10.70 -1.37
N GLY A 56 3.08 -11.38 -0.24
CA GLY A 56 3.90 -11.09 0.94
C GLY A 56 5.40 -11.26 0.67
N ALA A 57 5.80 -12.34 -0.01
CA ALA A 57 7.19 -12.59 -0.40
C ALA A 57 7.70 -11.54 -1.38
N TRP A 58 6.92 -11.21 -2.42
CA TRP A 58 7.25 -10.19 -3.41
C TRP A 58 7.38 -8.80 -2.77
N SER A 59 6.42 -8.40 -1.95
CA SER A 59 6.46 -7.12 -1.23
C SER A 59 7.68 -7.04 -0.30
N THR A 60 7.98 -8.11 0.44
CA THR A 60 9.16 -8.19 1.32
C THR A 60 10.45 -8.06 0.53
N GLY A 61 10.54 -8.77 -0.59
CA GLY A 61 11.72 -8.72 -1.47
C GLY A 61 11.95 -7.33 -2.04
N LEU A 62 10.89 -6.65 -2.51
CA LEU A 62 11.00 -5.30 -3.04
C LEU A 62 11.34 -4.27 -1.95
N LEU A 63 10.74 -4.32 -0.77
CA LEU A 63 11.08 -3.42 0.34
C LEU A 63 12.58 -3.56 0.69
N ARG A 64 13.11 -4.78 0.76
CA ARG A 64 14.55 -5.04 0.97
C ARG A 64 15.40 -4.51 -0.18
N LEU A 65 15.00 -4.77 -1.42
CA LEU A 65 15.71 -4.32 -2.63
C LEU A 65 15.83 -2.80 -2.68
N PHE A 66 14.75 -2.07 -2.34
CA PHE A 66 14.76 -0.62 -2.29
C PHE A 66 15.36 -0.05 -1.01
N GLY A 67 15.70 -0.90 -0.03
CA GLY A 67 16.31 -0.49 1.23
C GLY A 67 15.34 0.21 2.17
N ILE A 68 14.05 -0.13 2.10
CA ILE A 68 13.01 0.41 2.99
C ILE A 68 12.91 -0.50 4.21
N ARG A 69 13.24 0.02 5.38
CA ARG A 69 13.11 -0.66 6.66
C ARG A 69 11.80 -0.26 7.32
N VAL A 70 10.91 -1.22 7.55
CA VAL A 70 9.60 -0.97 8.13
C VAL A 70 9.63 -1.29 9.60
N LEU A 71 9.37 -0.30 10.44
CA LEU A 71 9.14 -0.43 11.87
C LEU A 71 7.63 -0.42 12.12
N THR A 72 7.09 -1.55 12.60
CA THR A 72 5.66 -1.69 12.92
C THR A 72 5.41 -1.36 14.37
N ARG A 73 4.35 -0.59 14.65
CA ARG A 73 3.87 -0.21 15.99
C ARG A 73 2.36 -0.41 16.09
N GLY A 74 1.88 -0.63 17.29
CA GLY A 74 0.47 -0.84 17.58
C GLY A 74 0.02 -2.30 17.43
N PRO A 75 -1.27 -2.57 17.69
CA PRO A 75 -1.83 -3.91 17.66
C PRO A 75 -1.99 -4.43 16.23
N MET A 76 -1.48 -5.62 15.95
CA MET A 76 -1.78 -6.29 14.70
C MET A 76 -3.10 -7.04 14.81
N PRO A 77 -3.99 -6.96 13.80
CA PRO A 77 -5.27 -7.64 13.84
C PRO A 77 -5.10 -9.16 13.87
N SER A 78 -6.05 -9.84 14.52
CA SER A 78 -6.06 -11.30 14.55
C SER A 78 -6.20 -11.88 13.13
N PRO A 79 -5.44 -12.93 12.80
CA PRO A 79 -5.58 -13.62 11.52
C PRO A 79 -7.00 -14.16 11.29
N GLY A 80 -7.46 -14.12 10.05
CA GLY A 80 -8.73 -14.73 9.63
C GLY A 80 -9.96 -13.84 9.74
N ARG A 81 -9.87 -12.65 10.32
CA ARG A 81 -10.94 -11.64 10.29
C ARG A 81 -10.56 -10.55 9.30
N GLY A 82 -11.33 -10.42 8.21
CA GLY A 82 -11.12 -9.36 7.22
C GLY A 82 -11.49 -7.98 7.77
N HIS A 83 -10.68 -6.97 7.44
CA HIS A 83 -10.88 -5.58 7.85
C HIS A 83 -10.83 -4.66 6.63
N LEU A 84 -11.50 -3.53 6.71
CA LEU A 84 -11.20 -2.40 5.84
C LEU A 84 -9.97 -1.66 6.41
N VAL A 85 -8.78 -1.93 5.86
CA VAL A 85 -7.55 -1.19 6.22
C VAL A 85 -7.57 0.15 5.49
N VAL A 86 -7.46 1.25 6.24
CA VAL A 86 -7.41 2.61 5.70
C VAL A 86 -6.11 3.28 6.11
N ALA A 87 -5.40 3.89 5.16
CA ALA A 87 -4.12 4.54 5.42
C ALA A 87 -3.97 5.85 4.61
N ASN A 88 -3.06 6.72 5.05
CA ASN A 88 -2.57 7.83 4.24
C ASN A 88 -1.70 7.32 3.07
N HIS A 89 -1.55 8.13 2.01
CA HIS A 89 -0.82 7.73 0.80
C HIS A 89 0.22 8.75 0.39
N ARG A 90 1.50 8.34 0.42
CA ARG A 90 2.65 9.17 0.03
C ARG A 90 3.50 8.58 -1.08
N SER A 91 3.50 7.25 -1.19
CA SER A 91 4.46 6.52 -2.02
C SER A 91 3.87 5.25 -2.62
N SER A 92 4.41 4.82 -3.74
CA SER A 92 4.13 3.45 -4.23
C SER A 92 4.60 2.35 -3.25
N ALA A 93 5.56 2.65 -2.37
CA ALA A 93 6.01 1.72 -1.34
C ALA A 93 4.94 1.43 -0.27
N ASP A 94 3.99 2.35 -0.05
CA ASP A 94 2.87 2.14 0.91
C ASP A 94 2.09 0.87 0.58
N ILE A 95 1.90 0.60 -0.72
CA ILE A 95 1.23 -0.60 -1.22
C ILE A 95 1.97 -1.86 -0.76
N LEU A 96 3.31 -1.87 -0.91
CA LEU A 96 4.14 -3.01 -0.51
C LEU A 96 4.11 -3.23 1.00
N VAL A 97 4.16 -2.14 1.77
CA VAL A 97 4.12 -2.19 3.24
C VAL A 97 2.82 -2.79 3.73
N LEU A 98 1.68 -2.29 3.23
CA LEU A 98 0.36 -2.75 3.67
C LEU A 98 0.04 -4.17 3.17
N LEU A 99 0.40 -4.52 1.93
CA LEU A 99 0.23 -5.88 1.42
C LEU A 99 1.09 -6.90 2.17
N ARG A 100 2.32 -6.52 2.57
CA ARG A 100 3.17 -7.37 3.41
C ARG A 100 2.57 -7.58 4.80
N ALA A 101 1.99 -6.54 5.40
CA ALA A 101 1.50 -6.56 6.76
C ALA A 101 0.14 -7.26 6.91
N PHE A 102 -0.77 -7.01 5.97
CA PHE A 102 -2.18 -7.38 6.10
C PHE A 102 -2.67 -8.35 5.01
N GLY A 103 -1.89 -8.57 3.95
CA GLY A 103 -2.37 -9.33 2.78
C GLY A 103 -3.56 -8.65 2.11
N GLY A 104 -4.52 -9.44 1.65
CA GLY A 104 -5.80 -8.94 1.15
C GLY A 104 -5.77 -8.33 -0.26
N HIS A 105 -6.69 -7.41 -0.51
CA HIS A 105 -6.93 -6.81 -1.82
C HIS A 105 -6.76 -5.29 -1.78
N MET A 106 -5.98 -4.74 -2.72
CA MET A 106 -5.85 -3.29 -2.91
C MET A 106 -7.03 -2.71 -3.67
N VAL A 107 -7.37 -1.46 -3.39
CA VAL A 107 -8.18 -0.61 -4.27
C VAL A 107 -7.26 0.37 -4.98
N SER A 108 -7.33 0.41 -6.30
CA SER A 108 -6.44 1.23 -7.14
C SER A 108 -7.21 1.97 -8.23
N ARG A 109 -6.60 2.99 -8.82
CA ARG A 109 -7.15 3.71 -9.98
C ARG A 109 -7.21 2.80 -11.21
N ALA A 110 -8.23 2.97 -12.04
CA ALA A 110 -8.48 2.15 -13.22
C ALA A 110 -7.36 2.23 -14.28
N ASP A 111 -6.69 3.38 -14.41
CA ASP A 111 -5.58 3.57 -15.34
C ASP A 111 -4.37 2.66 -15.04
N LEU A 112 -4.12 2.33 -13.76
CA LEU A 112 -3.06 1.39 -13.36
C LEU A 112 -3.23 -0.01 -13.97
N ALA A 113 -4.46 -0.41 -14.28
CA ALA A 113 -4.72 -1.69 -14.95
C ALA A 113 -4.04 -1.81 -16.33
N ARG A 114 -3.74 -0.69 -16.97
CA ARG A 114 -3.12 -0.63 -18.30
C ARG A 114 -1.59 -0.57 -18.26
N TRP A 115 -0.99 -0.43 -17.08
CA TRP A 115 0.46 -0.31 -16.97
C TRP A 115 1.13 -1.66 -17.25
N PRO A 116 2.20 -1.69 -18.04
CA PRO A 116 2.96 -2.89 -18.29
C PRO A 116 3.46 -3.50 -16.97
N LEU A 117 3.47 -4.82 -16.87
CA LEU A 117 3.92 -5.59 -15.71
C LEU A 117 3.09 -5.32 -14.44
N VAL A 118 3.00 -4.07 -13.97
CA VAL A 118 2.27 -3.68 -12.75
C VAL A 118 0.76 -3.95 -12.90
N GLY A 119 0.15 -3.57 -14.01
CA GLY A 119 -1.28 -3.81 -14.25
C GLY A 119 -1.62 -5.30 -14.37
N VAL A 120 -0.73 -6.10 -14.95
CA VAL A 120 -0.90 -7.57 -15.01
C VAL A 120 -0.82 -8.15 -13.61
N ALA A 121 0.20 -7.79 -12.82
CA ALA A 121 0.36 -8.25 -11.46
C ALA A 121 -0.82 -7.82 -10.56
N ALA A 122 -1.25 -6.56 -10.65
CA ALA A 122 -2.38 -6.05 -9.88
C ALA A 122 -3.70 -6.77 -10.18
N ARG A 123 -3.98 -7.07 -11.46
CA ARG A 123 -5.15 -7.89 -11.83
C ARG A 123 -5.04 -9.31 -11.27
N ALA A 124 -3.87 -9.92 -11.39
CA ALA A 124 -3.64 -11.28 -10.93
C ALA A 124 -3.85 -11.45 -9.42
N VAL A 125 -3.51 -10.43 -8.62
CA VAL A 125 -3.74 -10.45 -7.16
C VAL A 125 -5.14 -9.96 -6.75
N GLY A 126 -6.03 -9.69 -7.70
CA GLY A 126 -7.43 -9.33 -7.43
C GLY A 126 -7.62 -7.90 -6.94
N THR A 127 -6.79 -6.96 -7.40
CA THR A 127 -6.99 -5.52 -7.14
C THR A 127 -8.35 -5.05 -7.64
N VAL A 128 -9.04 -4.25 -6.83
CA VAL A 128 -10.28 -3.56 -7.21
C VAL A 128 -9.90 -2.26 -7.92
N PHE A 129 -10.24 -2.16 -9.20
CA PHE A 129 -9.99 -0.94 -9.95
C PHE A 129 -11.21 -0.02 -9.93
N VAL A 130 -10.98 1.28 -9.75
CA VAL A 130 -12.01 2.30 -9.72
C VAL A 130 -11.64 3.48 -10.62
N ASP A 131 -12.56 3.82 -11.51
CA ASP A 131 -12.56 5.11 -12.21
C ASP A 131 -13.46 6.06 -11.41
N ARG A 132 -12.87 7.11 -10.87
CA ARG A 132 -13.59 8.06 -10.02
C ARG A 132 -14.37 9.10 -10.79
N SER A 133 -14.06 9.27 -12.08
CA SER A 133 -14.84 10.11 -12.99
C SER A 133 -16.13 9.46 -13.45
N ASP A 134 -16.28 8.13 -13.25
CA ASP A 134 -17.45 7.34 -13.60
C ASP A 134 -18.19 6.87 -12.35
N ALA A 135 -19.42 7.37 -12.17
CA ALA A 135 -20.28 7.02 -11.04
C ALA A 135 -20.62 5.52 -11.01
N VAL A 136 -20.76 4.88 -12.18
CA VAL A 136 -21.04 3.44 -12.29
C VAL A 136 -19.84 2.63 -11.81
N SER A 137 -18.63 3.02 -12.22
CA SER A 137 -17.38 2.43 -11.75
C SER A 137 -17.23 2.58 -10.23
N GLY A 138 -17.54 3.75 -9.69
CA GLY A 138 -17.54 4.00 -8.25
C GLY A 138 -18.50 3.09 -7.48
N ALA A 139 -19.74 2.93 -7.95
CA ALA A 139 -20.73 2.05 -7.35
C ALA A 139 -20.30 0.57 -7.43
N ASN A 140 -19.71 0.15 -8.54
CA ASN A 140 -19.18 -1.21 -8.73
C ASN A 140 -18.00 -1.48 -7.78
N ALA A 141 -17.10 -0.50 -7.58
CA ALA A 141 -16.01 -0.61 -6.62
C ALA A 141 -16.53 -0.77 -5.18
N VAL A 142 -17.54 0.02 -4.77
CA VAL A 142 -18.19 -0.12 -3.45
C VAL A 142 -18.78 -1.52 -3.26
N ARG A 143 -19.46 -2.07 -4.27
CA ARG A 143 -19.97 -3.45 -4.22
C ARG A 143 -18.83 -4.46 -4.10
N ALA A 144 -17.80 -4.34 -4.93
CA ALA A 144 -16.65 -5.25 -4.91
C ALA A 144 -15.90 -5.24 -3.58
N ILE A 145 -15.75 -4.08 -2.94
CA ILE A 145 -15.17 -3.94 -1.61
C ILE A 145 -16.06 -4.65 -0.59
N ARG A 146 -17.37 -4.34 -0.57
CA ARG A 146 -18.35 -4.96 0.33
C ARG A 146 -18.31 -6.48 0.24
N ASP A 147 -18.34 -7.05 -0.97
CA ASP A 147 -18.39 -8.49 -1.18
C ASP A 147 -17.13 -9.19 -0.67
N ARG A 148 -15.95 -8.56 -0.83
CA ARG A 148 -14.70 -9.09 -0.27
C ARG A 148 -14.71 -9.05 1.25
N LEU A 149 -15.12 -7.92 1.83
CA LEU A 149 -15.22 -7.76 3.29
C LEU A 149 -16.23 -8.74 3.90
N ALA A 150 -17.42 -8.87 3.31
CA ALA A 150 -18.43 -9.83 3.73
C ALA A 150 -17.95 -11.29 3.63
N GLY A 151 -17.05 -11.58 2.68
CA GLY A 151 -16.37 -12.87 2.56
C GLY A 151 -15.18 -13.04 3.52
N GLY A 152 -15.03 -12.18 4.54
CA GLY A 152 -13.96 -12.26 5.54
C GLY A 152 -12.57 -11.87 5.01
N ARG A 153 -12.49 -11.18 3.87
CA ARG A 153 -11.22 -10.78 3.25
C ARG A 153 -10.86 -9.35 3.61
N THR A 154 -9.58 -9.11 3.85
CA THR A 154 -9.05 -7.76 4.05
C THR A 154 -9.07 -6.98 2.74
N VAL A 155 -9.51 -5.72 2.82
CA VAL A 155 -9.43 -4.76 1.71
C VAL A 155 -8.66 -3.54 2.19
N ILE A 156 -7.66 -3.13 1.41
CA ILE A 156 -6.78 -2.00 1.71
C ILE A 156 -7.11 -0.84 0.78
N VAL A 157 -7.34 0.33 1.36
CA VAL A 157 -7.65 1.54 0.61
C VAL A 157 -6.82 2.73 1.10
N PHE A 158 -6.52 3.63 0.17
CA PHE A 158 -6.03 4.97 0.45
C PHE A 158 -7.17 5.95 0.15
N PRO A 159 -7.98 6.32 1.17
CA PRO A 159 -9.22 7.06 0.90
C PRO A 159 -8.99 8.51 0.48
N GLU A 160 -7.76 9.03 0.59
CA GLU A 160 -7.35 10.34 0.04
C GLU A 160 -7.47 10.39 -1.48
N GLY A 161 -7.30 9.24 -2.11
CA GLY A 161 -7.52 9.11 -3.53
C GLY A 161 -6.31 9.35 -4.42
N THR A 162 -5.28 9.99 -3.94
CA THR A 162 -4.00 10.20 -4.61
C THR A 162 -2.90 10.30 -3.55
N THR A 163 -1.66 10.41 -3.98
CA THR A 163 -0.50 10.59 -3.11
C THR A 163 -0.26 12.06 -2.81
N PHE A 164 0.25 12.35 -1.60
CA PHE A 164 0.63 13.68 -1.17
C PHE A 164 2.06 13.71 -0.61
N PRO A 165 2.79 14.85 -0.70
CA PRO A 165 4.21 14.90 -0.33
C PRO A 165 4.46 15.05 1.17
N ASP A 166 3.47 15.49 1.93
CA ASP A 166 3.56 15.85 3.35
C ASP A 166 2.82 14.87 4.26
N ASP A 167 2.85 15.11 5.56
CA ASP A 167 2.23 14.28 6.59
C ASP A 167 0.82 14.75 6.98
N THR A 168 0.24 15.70 6.22
CA THR A 168 -1.14 16.11 6.40
C THR A 168 -2.05 15.17 5.63
N VAL A 169 -2.86 14.42 6.35
CA VAL A 169 -3.84 13.51 5.76
C VAL A 169 -4.99 14.31 5.15
N ARG A 170 -5.23 14.13 3.86
CA ARG A 170 -6.30 14.85 3.16
C ARG A 170 -7.67 14.23 3.46
N PRO A 171 -8.78 14.96 3.23
CA PRO A 171 -10.12 14.43 3.47
C PRO A 171 -10.37 13.11 2.76
N PHE A 172 -11.02 12.19 3.45
CA PHE A 172 -11.31 10.85 2.96
C PHE A 172 -12.57 10.79 2.10
N HIS A 173 -12.52 10.05 1.00
CA HIS A 173 -13.70 9.69 0.21
C HIS A 173 -14.56 8.66 0.95
N ALA A 174 -15.89 8.80 0.88
CA ALA A 174 -16.84 8.01 1.67
C ALA A 174 -17.05 6.57 1.17
N GLY A 175 -16.76 6.26 -0.09
CA GLY A 175 -17.17 5.00 -0.75
C GLY A 175 -16.76 3.73 -0.02
N ALA A 176 -15.50 3.64 0.45
CA ALA A 176 -15.02 2.47 1.18
C ALA A 176 -15.72 2.28 2.54
N PHE A 177 -16.07 3.39 3.21
CA PHE A 177 -16.78 3.37 4.49
C PHE A 177 -18.24 2.94 4.34
N VAL A 178 -18.86 3.27 3.20
CA VAL A 178 -20.19 2.72 2.83
C VAL A 178 -20.11 1.21 2.64
N ALA A 179 -19.03 0.71 2.01
CA ALA A 179 -18.83 -0.71 1.83
C ALA A 179 -18.62 -1.44 3.17
N ALA A 180 -17.78 -0.88 4.07
CA ALA A 180 -17.57 -1.43 5.42
C ALA A 180 -18.86 -1.47 6.23
N LEU A 181 -19.64 -0.38 6.22
CA LEU A 181 -20.95 -0.32 6.89
C LEU A 181 -21.90 -1.41 6.39
N ARG A 182 -21.97 -1.61 5.06
CA ARG A 182 -22.84 -2.61 4.46
C ARG A 182 -22.39 -4.06 4.66
N SER A 183 -21.11 -4.29 4.92
CA SER A 183 -20.57 -5.63 5.22
C SER A 183 -20.51 -5.93 6.71
N GLY A 184 -20.67 -4.93 7.58
CA GLY A 184 -20.47 -5.07 9.03
C GLY A 184 -18.99 -5.31 9.41
N SER A 185 -18.04 -4.95 8.52
CA SER A 185 -16.61 -5.18 8.76
C SER A 185 -15.97 -3.97 9.43
N ASP A 186 -15.15 -4.24 10.45
CA ASP A 186 -14.44 -3.20 11.17
C ASP A 186 -13.39 -2.50 10.30
N ILE A 187 -13.08 -1.27 10.66
CA ILE A 187 -12.11 -0.42 9.97
C ILE A 187 -10.82 -0.38 10.78
N LEU A 188 -9.70 -0.72 10.14
CA LEU A 188 -8.38 -0.68 10.75
C LEU A 188 -7.61 0.54 10.25
N PRO A 189 -7.46 1.61 11.05
CA PRO A 189 -6.68 2.78 10.68
C PRO A 189 -5.18 2.50 10.78
N VAL A 190 -4.40 2.97 9.78
CA VAL A 190 -2.95 2.82 9.73
C VAL A 190 -2.30 4.13 9.30
N GLY A 191 -1.32 4.60 10.06
CA GLY A 191 -0.48 5.75 9.73
C GLY A 191 0.86 5.32 9.17
N LEU A 192 1.28 5.90 8.05
CA LEU A 192 2.58 5.67 7.41
C LEU A 192 3.41 6.95 7.47
N ALA A 193 4.57 6.90 8.13
CA ALA A 193 5.50 8.02 8.25
C ALA A 193 6.88 7.63 7.75
N TYR A 194 7.45 8.45 6.86
CA TYR A 194 8.77 8.24 6.26
C TYR A 194 9.82 9.10 6.94
N GLY A 195 11.05 8.58 7.06
CA GLY A 195 12.20 9.35 7.50
C GLY A 195 12.48 10.57 6.63
N ALA A 196 13.04 11.60 7.22
CA ALA A 196 13.45 12.81 6.52
C ALA A 196 14.41 12.46 5.36
N GLY A 197 14.21 13.07 4.19
CA GLY A 197 15.06 12.84 3.02
C GLY A 197 14.91 11.44 2.37
N SER A 198 13.89 10.65 2.73
CA SER A 198 13.63 9.33 2.15
C SER A 198 13.42 9.35 0.63
N GLY A 199 13.06 10.50 0.06
CA GLY A 199 12.72 10.61 -1.36
C GLY A 199 11.49 9.75 -1.76
N ALA A 200 10.69 9.30 -0.80
CA ALA A 200 9.61 8.35 -1.06
C ALA A 200 8.35 8.96 -1.67
N ALA A 201 8.14 10.28 -1.50
CA ALA A 201 6.90 10.92 -1.96
C ALA A 201 6.71 10.80 -3.48
N PHE A 202 5.51 10.42 -3.90
CA PHE A 202 5.13 10.29 -5.31
C PHE A 202 4.18 11.42 -5.68
N VAL A 203 4.69 12.47 -6.32
CA VAL A 203 3.95 13.70 -6.64
C VAL A 203 4.36 14.21 -8.01
N ASP A 204 3.38 14.50 -8.85
CA ASP A 204 3.53 15.15 -10.16
C ASP A 204 4.60 14.55 -11.09
N GLU A 205 4.79 13.25 -11.01
CA GLU A 205 5.73 12.52 -11.85
C GLU A 205 5.11 11.24 -12.43
N SER A 206 5.70 10.70 -13.49
CA SER A 206 5.32 9.39 -14.01
C SER A 206 5.83 8.27 -13.09
N PHE A 207 5.14 7.11 -13.10
CA PHE A 207 5.59 5.96 -12.31
C PHE A 207 7.03 5.51 -12.63
N PRO A 208 7.49 5.45 -13.90
CA PRO A 208 8.89 5.15 -14.20
C PRO A 208 9.87 6.16 -13.58
N ALA A 209 9.53 7.45 -13.58
CA ALA A 209 10.35 8.50 -12.95
C ALA A 209 10.40 8.31 -11.44
N HIS A 210 9.25 8.06 -10.80
CA HIS A 210 9.15 7.74 -9.37
C HIS A 210 10.00 6.50 -9.01
N LEU A 211 9.83 5.41 -9.76
CA LEU A 211 10.61 4.19 -9.56
C LEU A 211 12.12 4.42 -9.68
N ALA A 212 12.54 5.18 -10.70
CA ALA A 212 13.95 5.52 -10.92
C ALA A 212 14.52 6.38 -9.78
N ARG A 213 13.73 7.32 -9.25
CA ARG A 213 14.10 8.17 -8.13
C ARG A 213 14.21 7.36 -6.82
N MET A 214 13.22 6.52 -6.54
CA MET A 214 13.26 5.59 -5.39
C MET A 214 14.45 4.61 -5.50
N ALA A 215 14.72 4.10 -6.69
CA ALA A 215 15.85 3.20 -6.93
C ALA A 215 17.21 3.88 -6.67
N ALA A 216 17.30 5.18 -6.89
CA ALA A 216 18.52 5.97 -6.60
C ALA A 216 18.64 6.38 -5.13
N ALA A 217 17.54 6.41 -4.36
CA ALA A 217 17.49 6.89 -2.99
C ALA A 217 18.35 6.08 -2.02
N ASN A 218 18.81 6.70 -0.95
CA ASN A 218 19.45 5.99 0.16
C ASN A 218 18.43 5.09 0.87
N PRO A 219 18.90 4.04 1.59
CA PRO A 219 18.02 3.30 2.49
C PRO A 219 17.33 4.25 3.47
N SER A 220 16.05 3.98 3.75
CA SER A 220 15.25 4.84 4.61
C SER A 220 14.35 4.00 5.53
N ASP A 221 14.01 4.60 6.66
CA ASP A 221 13.07 4.03 7.60
C ASP A 221 11.65 4.50 7.29
N LEU A 222 10.70 3.61 7.54
CA LEU A 222 9.28 3.86 7.51
C LEU A 222 8.66 3.31 8.79
N VAL A 223 7.94 4.14 9.51
CA VAL A 223 7.12 3.71 10.64
C VAL A 223 5.70 3.46 10.15
N MET A 224 5.21 2.23 10.35
CA MET A 224 3.81 1.84 10.18
C MET A 224 3.17 1.75 11.57
N SER A 225 2.31 2.71 11.88
CA SER A 225 1.55 2.76 13.14
C SER A 225 0.15 2.19 12.90
N VAL A 226 -0.23 1.13 13.59
CA VAL A 226 -1.53 0.47 13.50
C VAL A 226 -2.38 0.91 14.68
N GLY A 227 -3.57 1.43 14.43
CA GLY A 227 -4.54 1.83 15.45
C GLY A 227 -5.46 0.69 15.86
N GLU A 228 -6.27 0.95 16.89
CA GLU A 228 -7.33 0.03 17.29
C GLU A 228 -8.42 -0.04 16.21
N PRO A 229 -9.00 -1.22 15.97
CA PRO A 229 -10.11 -1.36 15.05
C PRO A 229 -11.30 -0.49 15.45
N ILE A 230 -11.85 0.22 14.49
CA ILE A 230 -13.10 0.99 14.65
C ILE A 230 -14.26 0.04 14.34
N GLU A 231 -14.97 -0.34 15.38
CA GLU A 231 -16.10 -1.25 15.25
C GLU A 231 -17.25 -0.65 14.42
N VAL A 232 -17.82 -1.47 13.54
CA VAL A 232 -18.99 -1.15 12.75
C VAL A 232 -20.22 -1.81 13.39
N THR A 233 -21.13 -0.99 13.90
CA THR A 233 -22.36 -1.42 14.57
C THR A 233 -23.60 -1.02 13.75
N GLY A 234 -24.77 -1.56 14.07
CA GLY A 234 -26.04 -1.18 13.43
C GLY A 234 -26.44 0.30 13.60
N ARG A 235 -25.78 1.05 14.50
CA ARG A 235 -25.99 2.49 14.71
C ARG A 235 -24.96 3.35 13.99
N SER A 236 -23.93 2.76 13.39
CA SER A 236 -22.86 3.48 12.70
C SER A 236 -23.38 4.19 11.45
N ARG A 237 -22.77 5.32 11.13
CA ARG A 237 -23.00 6.07 9.88
C ARG A 237 -21.69 6.18 9.11
N ALA A 238 -21.73 5.98 7.80
CA ALA A 238 -20.51 5.96 6.96
C ALA A 238 -19.70 7.27 7.09
N ALA A 239 -20.34 8.43 7.20
CA ALA A 239 -19.66 9.70 7.40
C ALA A 239 -18.91 9.76 8.75
N GLN A 240 -19.53 9.29 9.84
CA GLN A 240 -18.90 9.27 11.17
C GLN A 240 -17.72 8.29 11.21
N LEU A 241 -17.85 7.12 10.58
CA LEU A 241 -16.76 6.14 10.45
C LEU A 241 -15.59 6.72 9.66
N ARG A 242 -15.87 7.42 8.56
CA ARG A 242 -14.89 8.12 7.75
C ARG A 242 -14.12 9.18 8.57
N ASP A 243 -14.85 10.04 9.25
CA ASP A 243 -14.26 11.17 9.98
C ASP A 243 -13.43 10.68 11.18
N ARG A 244 -13.92 9.63 11.89
CA ARG A 244 -13.17 8.98 12.97
C ARG A 244 -11.90 8.31 12.44
N ALA A 245 -11.99 7.58 11.33
CA ALA A 245 -10.83 6.93 10.71
C ALA A 245 -9.81 7.96 10.21
N HIS A 246 -10.26 9.07 9.62
CA HIS A 246 -9.39 10.16 9.19
C HIS A 246 -8.60 10.76 10.36
N ALA A 247 -9.30 11.13 11.45
CA ALA A 247 -8.66 11.69 12.63
C ALA A 247 -7.63 10.73 13.23
N GLU A 248 -7.96 9.43 13.28
CA GLU A 248 -7.07 8.41 13.81
C GLU A 248 -5.84 8.18 12.92
N VAL A 249 -6.01 8.11 11.60
CA VAL A 249 -4.87 8.01 10.66
C VAL A 249 -3.95 9.21 10.80
N GLN A 250 -4.50 10.44 10.88
CA GLN A 250 -3.70 11.66 11.10
C GLN A 250 -2.89 11.59 12.40
N ARG A 251 -3.50 11.12 13.50
CA ARG A 251 -2.82 10.95 14.79
C ARG A 251 -1.67 9.94 14.67
N LEU A 252 -1.92 8.79 14.03
CA LEU A 252 -0.93 7.73 13.83
C LEU A 252 0.24 8.16 12.96
N VAL A 253 -0.02 8.98 11.92
CA VAL A 253 1.03 9.58 11.08
C VAL A 253 1.93 10.49 11.92
N GLN A 254 1.34 11.35 12.76
CA GLN A 254 2.10 12.27 13.61
C GLN A 254 2.92 11.53 14.67
N GLU A 255 2.41 10.45 15.24
CA GLU A 255 3.15 9.58 16.15
C GLU A 255 4.33 8.90 15.44
N GLY A 256 4.08 8.32 14.26
CA GLY A 256 5.12 7.71 13.44
C GLY A 256 6.20 8.71 13.06
N ARG A 257 5.84 9.95 12.73
CA ARG A 257 6.79 11.04 12.40
C ARG A 257 7.72 11.32 13.57
N ARG A 258 7.18 11.49 14.78
CA ARG A 258 8.02 11.73 15.98
C ARG A 258 9.03 10.61 16.24
N MET A 259 8.68 9.37 15.92
CA MET A 259 9.59 8.23 16.09
C MET A 259 10.68 8.19 15.02
N VAL A 260 10.36 8.54 13.79
CA VAL A 260 11.35 8.60 12.71
C VAL A 260 12.36 9.73 12.93
N ASP A 261 11.91 10.88 13.43
CA ASP A 261 12.76 12.05 13.65
C ASP A 261 13.53 11.93 14.99
N GLY A 262 13.00 11.26 16.01
CA GLY A 262 13.63 11.08 17.32
C GLY A 262 14.59 9.89 17.42
N GLY A 263 14.67 9.05 16.41
CA GLY A 263 15.58 7.90 16.33
C GLY A 263 16.88 8.16 15.57
N SER A 264 17.23 9.44 15.33
CA SER A 264 18.43 9.88 14.60
C SER A 264 19.54 10.23 15.57
#